data_fa07cff6d6097503caa04c497a16a7c7
#
_entry.id   fa07cff6d6097503caa04c497a16a7c7
#
_cell.length_a   1.000
_cell.length_b   1.000
_cell.length_c   1.000
_cell.angle_alpha   90.00
_cell.angle_beta   90.00
_cell.angle_gamma   90.00
#
_symmetry.space_group_name_H-M   'P 1'
#
loop_
_entity.id
_entity.type
_entity.pdbx_description
1 polymer ?
#
loop_
_entity_poly.entity_id
_entity_poly.type
_entity_poly.pdbx_seq_one_letter_code
_entity_poly.pdbx_strand_id
1 'polypeptide(L)'
;MIRIDAMWLAAEPIDMRAGADRLLARVVQVFGTAQAHHGYLFANARGTRIKLLMHDGFGVWCAARRLNAGRFAWVPATTTSPISLSLTNAQFDALVLGLPWERLPELSTITRA
;
A
#
# COMPACT_ATOMS: atom_id res chain seq x y z
N MET A 1 4.56 15.98 -11.21
CA MET A 1 5.31 15.14 -10.25
C MET A 1 4.34 14.49 -9.26
N ILE A 2 4.56 13.22 -8.95
CA ILE A 2 3.72 12.50 -7.98
C ILE A 2 4.08 12.95 -6.58
N ARG A 3 3.09 13.38 -5.82
CA ARG A 3 3.25 13.70 -4.40
C ARG A 3 2.34 12.76 -3.61
N ILE A 4 2.90 12.08 -2.64
CA ILE A 4 2.15 11.20 -1.76
C ILE A 4 2.34 11.66 -0.33
N ASP A 5 1.25 12.13 0.28
CA ASP A 5 1.29 12.68 1.63
C ASP A 5 1.12 11.61 2.71
N ALA A 6 0.40 10.54 2.38
CA ALA A 6 0.20 9.42 3.28
C ALA A 6 0.06 8.13 2.47
N MET A 7 0.47 7.02 3.06
CA MET A 7 0.45 5.71 2.42
C MET A 7 -0.37 4.75 3.28
N TRP A 8 -1.35 4.11 2.66
CA TRP A 8 -2.27 3.21 3.34
C TRP A 8 -2.15 1.81 2.76
N LEU A 9 -2.37 0.82 3.61
CA LEU A 9 -2.25 -0.58 3.26
C LEU A 9 -3.60 -1.27 3.45
N ALA A 10 -4.11 -1.89 2.40
CA ALA A 10 -5.33 -2.68 2.49
C ALA A 10 -4.98 -4.11 2.90
N ALA A 11 -5.62 -4.61 3.96
CA ALA A 11 -5.31 -5.94 4.49
C ALA A 11 -5.77 -7.06 3.57
N GLU A 12 -6.97 -6.91 2.97
CA GLU A 12 -7.53 -7.96 2.15
C GLU A 12 -6.90 -7.99 0.76
N PRO A 13 -6.60 -9.19 0.24
CA PRO A 13 -6.05 -9.31 -1.10
C PRO A 13 -7.07 -8.93 -2.16
N ILE A 14 -6.58 -8.54 -3.32
CA ILE A 14 -7.40 -8.22 -4.47
C ILE A 14 -6.97 -9.04 -5.68
N ASP A 15 -7.86 -9.08 -6.67
CA ASP A 15 -7.52 -9.62 -7.97
C ASP A 15 -6.65 -8.59 -8.71
N MET A 16 -5.47 -9.00 -9.15
CA MET A 16 -4.52 -8.12 -9.84
C MET A 16 -5.00 -7.66 -11.21
N ARG A 17 -6.08 -8.25 -11.72
CA ARG A 17 -6.71 -7.78 -12.96
C ARG A 17 -7.57 -6.53 -12.74
N ALA A 18 -7.81 -6.17 -11.49
CA ALA A 18 -8.59 -4.97 -11.19
C ALA A 18 -7.88 -3.72 -11.71
N GLY A 19 -8.58 -2.94 -12.52
CA GLY A 19 -8.08 -1.67 -13.00
C GLY A 19 -8.31 -0.54 -12.01
N ALA A 20 -7.93 0.67 -12.43
CA ALA A 20 -7.97 1.85 -11.56
C ALA A 20 -9.37 2.11 -10.99
N ASP A 21 -10.41 1.97 -11.81
CA ASP A 21 -11.77 2.26 -11.35
C ASP A 21 -12.23 1.30 -10.27
N ARG A 22 -11.93 0.02 -10.42
CA ARG A 22 -12.29 -0.99 -9.42
C ARG A 22 -11.48 -0.80 -8.13
N LEU A 23 -10.21 -0.44 -8.26
CA LEU A 23 -9.37 -0.15 -7.10
C LEU A 23 -9.86 1.09 -6.38
N LEU A 24 -10.26 2.12 -7.10
CA LEU A 24 -10.79 3.33 -6.50
C LEU A 24 -12.07 3.04 -5.71
N ALA A 25 -12.96 2.23 -6.29
CA ALA A 25 -14.17 1.81 -5.59
C ALA A 25 -13.82 1.03 -4.32
N ARG A 26 -12.81 0.18 -4.38
CA ARG A 26 -12.35 -0.58 -3.22
C ARG A 26 -11.79 0.33 -2.14
N VAL A 27 -11.03 1.36 -2.53
CA VAL A 27 -10.53 2.35 -1.58
C VAL A 27 -11.67 3.00 -0.81
N VAL A 28 -12.70 3.44 -1.53
CA VAL A 28 -13.85 4.06 -0.87
C VAL A 28 -14.56 3.07 0.06
N GLN A 29 -14.68 1.81 -0.36
CA GLN A 29 -15.31 0.78 0.45
C GLN A 29 -14.54 0.48 1.74
N VAL A 30 -13.22 0.40 1.64
CA VAL A 30 -12.36 -0.02 2.76
C VAL A 30 -12.00 1.15 3.66
N PHE A 31 -11.66 2.30 3.07
CA PHE A 31 -11.12 3.45 3.79
C PHE A 31 -12.15 4.57 3.97
N GLY A 32 -13.34 4.42 3.40
CA GLY A 32 -14.42 5.40 3.51
C GLY A 32 -14.35 6.50 2.46
N THR A 33 -13.17 6.87 2.04
CA THR A 33 -12.97 7.90 1.04
C THR A 33 -11.61 7.71 0.38
N ALA A 34 -11.46 8.19 -0.84
CA ALA A 34 -10.17 8.22 -1.52
C ALA A 34 -9.66 9.66 -1.47
N GLN A 35 -8.70 9.92 -0.57
CA GLN A 35 -8.16 11.25 -0.39
C GLN A 35 -7.09 11.57 -1.43
N ALA A 36 -7.12 12.79 -1.93
CA ALA A 36 -6.12 13.23 -2.91
C ALA A 36 -4.72 13.17 -2.32
N HIS A 37 -3.77 12.75 -3.12
CA HIS A 37 -2.35 12.60 -2.74
C HIS A 37 -2.10 11.57 -1.64
N HIS A 38 -3.07 10.69 -1.38
CA HIS A 38 -2.86 9.54 -0.54
C HIS A 38 -2.64 8.31 -1.43
N GLY A 39 -1.64 7.51 -1.07
CA GLY A 39 -1.36 6.26 -1.75
C GLY A 39 -2.08 5.11 -1.08
N TYR A 40 -2.65 4.22 -1.86
CA TYR A 40 -3.36 3.04 -1.38
C TYR A 40 -2.75 1.80 -1.99
N LEU A 41 -2.23 0.93 -1.15
CA LEU A 41 -1.53 -0.28 -1.56
C LEU A 41 -2.41 -1.51 -1.38
N PHE A 42 -2.39 -2.34 -2.40
CA PHE A 42 -3.12 -3.62 -2.43
C PHE A 42 -2.18 -4.73 -2.84
N ALA A 43 -2.41 -5.93 -2.33
CA ALA A 43 -1.63 -7.10 -2.68
C ALA A 43 -2.53 -8.20 -3.25
N ASN A 44 -1.95 -9.09 -4.04
CA ASN A 44 -2.63 -10.32 -4.42
C ASN A 44 -2.55 -11.33 -3.26
N ALA A 45 -3.32 -12.42 -3.36
CA ALA A 45 -3.41 -13.41 -2.28
C ALA A 45 -2.06 -14.07 -1.99
N ARG A 46 -1.20 -14.20 -3.00
CA ARG A 46 0.12 -14.83 -2.84
C ARG A 46 1.18 -13.91 -2.28
N GLY A 47 0.92 -12.60 -2.25
CA GLY A 47 1.91 -11.63 -1.81
C GLY A 47 3.06 -11.44 -2.80
N THR A 48 2.86 -11.78 -4.07
CA THR A 48 3.90 -11.65 -5.09
C THR A 48 3.76 -10.39 -5.92
N ARG A 49 2.61 -9.76 -5.88
CA ARG A 49 2.32 -8.53 -6.64
C ARG A 49 1.59 -7.55 -5.75
N ILE A 50 1.93 -6.28 -5.93
CA ILE A 50 1.22 -5.18 -5.27
C ILE A 50 0.81 -4.16 -6.33
N LYS A 51 -0.25 -3.42 -6.00
CA LYS A 51 -0.68 -2.28 -6.80
C LYS A 51 -0.82 -1.07 -5.90
N LEU A 52 -0.38 0.07 -6.43
CA LEU A 52 -0.49 1.36 -5.78
C LEU A 52 -1.47 2.21 -6.56
N LEU A 53 -2.45 2.74 -5.86
CA LEU A 53 -3.42 3.69 -6.42
C LEU A 53 -3.25 5.04 -5.74
N MET A 54 -3.24 6.11 -6.51
CA MET A 54 -3.21 7.46 -5.99
C MET A 54 -3.93 8.39 -6.97
N HIS A 55 -4.70 9.35 -6.46
CA HIS A 55 -5.27 10.38 -7.32
C HIS A 55 -4.84 11.76 -6.83
N ASP A 56 -4.91 12.73 -7.73
CA ASP A 56 -4.51 14.11 -7.44
C ASP A 56 -5.65 15.11 -7.69
N GLY A 57 -6.87 14.61 -7.87
CA GLY A 57 -8.03 15.44 -8.20
C GLY A 57 -8.23 15.64 -9.69
N PHE A 58 -7.21 15.38 -10.49
CA PHE A 58 -7.27 15.53 -11.96
C PHE A 58 -7.23 14.19 -12.67
N GLY A 59 -6.57 13.22 -12.07
CA GLY A 59 -6.41 11.89 -12.64
C GLY A 59 -6.00 10.89 -11.60
N VAL A 60 -5.79 9.66 -12.05
CA VAL A 60 -5.46 8.54 -11.19
C VAL A 60 -4.16 7.91 -11.65
N TRP A 61 -3.26 7.71 -10.70
CA TRP A 61 -2.04 6.94 -10.92
C TRP A 61 -2.25 5.52 -10.41
N CYS A 62 -1.90 4.54 -11.21
CA CYS A 62 -1.95 3.15 -10.80
C CYS A 62 -0.65 2.48 -11.23
N ALA A 63 0.11 2.01 -10.26
CA ALA A 63 1.38 1.35 -10.50
C ALA A 63 1.32 -0.08 -9.96
N ALA A 64 2.02 -0.99 -10.64
CA ALA A 64 2.09 -2.38 -10.24
C ALA A 64 3.55 -2.78 -10.08
N ARG A 65 3.81 -3.62 -9.07
CA ARG A 65 5.14 -4.16 -8.85
C ARG A 65 5.05 -5.64 -8.56
N ARG A 66 5.89 -6.41 -9.23
CA ARG A 66 6.06 -7.84 -8.99
C ARG A 66 7.50 -8.08 -8.55
N LEU A 67 7.68 -8.86 -7.48
CA LEU A 67 9.02 -9.29 -7.10
C LEU A 67 9.47 -10.42 -8.02
N ASN A 68 10.74 -10.39 -8.42
CA ASN A 68 11.33 -11.48 -9.22
C ASN A 68 11.48 -12.75 -8.39
N ALA A 69 11.68 -12.60 -7.08
CA ALA A 69 11.80 -13.71 -6.15
C ALA A 69 11.25 -13.25 -4.79
N GLY A 70 10.69 -14.21 -4.05
CA GLY A 70 10.16 -13.93 -2.72
C GLY A 70 8.78 -13.33 -2.75
N ARG A 71 8.38 -12.79 -1.61
CA ARG A 71 7.06 -12.23 -1.40
C ARG A 71 7.17 -10.90 -0.65
N PHE A 72 6.18 -10.06 -0.88
CA PHE A 72 6.01 -8.87 -0.05
C PHE A 72 5.57 -9.29 1.35
N ALA A 73 6.15 -8.68 2.38
CA ALA A 73 5.64 -8.82 3.72
C ALA A 73 4.37 -7.98 3.82
N TRP A 74 3.24 -8.65 4.02
CA TRP A 74 1.95 -7.96 4.11
C TRP A 74 1.49 -7.95 5.56
N VAL A 75 0.29 -7.45 5.82
CA VAL A 75 -0.22 -7.41 7.18
C VAL A 75 -0.42 -8.82 7.71
N PRO A 76 -0.24 -9.03 9.03
CA PRO A 76 -0.42 -10.36 9.61
C PRO A 76 -1.84 -10.89 9.38
N ALA A 77 -1.95 -12.20 9.17
CA ALA A 77 -3.24 -12.86 8.98
C ALA A 77 -4.14 -12.76 10.20
N THR A 78 -3.58 -12.46 11.36
CA THR A 78 -4.34 -12.27 12.59
C THR A 78 -5.06 -10.93 12.65
N THR A 79 -4.83 -10.08 11.69
CA THR A 79 -5.48 -8.79 11.63
C THR A 79 -6.94 -8.97 11.25
N THR A 80 -7.85 -8.56 12.12
CA THR A 80 -9.26 -8.94 12.03
C THR A 80 -10.16 -7.93 11.36
N SER A 81 -9.69 -6.79 10.96
CA SER A 81 -10.57 -5.81 10.31
C SER A 81 -9.93 -5.26 9.06
N PRO A 82 -10.74 -4.70 8.14
CA PRO A 82 -10.19 -4.00 7.00
C PRO A 82 -9.33 -2.88 7.54
N ILE A 83 -8.04 -3.03 7.37
CA ILE A 83 -7.12 -2.14 8.03
C ILE A 83 -6.62 -1.11 7.09
N SER A 84 -6.76 0.10 7.53
CA SER A 84 -6.00 1.20 7.00
C SER A 84 -4.78 1.36 7.91
N LEU A 85 -3.66 0.77 7.50
CA LEU A 85 -2.40 0.99 8.17
C LEU A 85 -1.66 2.10 7.46
N SER A 86 -1.34 3.14 8.19
CA SER A 86 -0.51 4.21 7.66
C SER A 86 0.96 3.78 7.73
N LEU A 87 1.68 3.97 6.63
CA LEU A 87 3.10 3.62 6.54
C LEU A 87 3.95 4.89 6.54
N THR A 88 5.10 4.82 7.19
CA THR A 88 6.13 5.84 7.02
C THR A 88 6.82 5.65 5.68
N ASN A 89 7.57 6.65 5.23
CA ASN A 89 8.35 6.52 4.01
C ASN A 89 9.36 5.38 4.09
N ALA A 90 10.01 5.22 5.24
CA ALA A 90 10.97 4.13 5.43
C ALA A 90 10.29 2.77 5.36
N GLN A 91 9.11 2.65 5.94
CA GLN A 91 8.35 1.41 5.88
C GLN A 91 7.91 1.09 4.44
N PHE A 92 7.46 2.10 3.71
CA PHE A 92 7.08 1.91 2.31
C PHE A 92 8.27 1.46 1.47
N ASP A 93 9.42 2.09 1.63
CA ASP A 93 10.63 1.72 0.90
C ASP A 93 11.01 0.26 1.17
N ALA A 94 10.93 -0.16 2.43
CA ALA A 94 11.23 -1.54 2.79
C ALA A 94 10.20 -2.52 2.22
N LEU A 95 8.92 -2.15 2.27
CA LEU A 95 7.84 -2.99 1.78
C LEU A 95 8.01 -3.31 0.29
N VAL A 96 8.30 -2.30 -0.54
CA VAL A 96 8.40 -2.51 -1.98
C VAL A 96 9.59 -3.37 -2.38
N LEU A 97 10.58 -3.51 -1.49
CA LEU A 97 11.71 -4.39 -1.69
C LEU A 97 11.49 -5.82 -1.15
N GLY A 98 10.33 -6.08 -0.56
CA GLY A 98 10.04 -7.37 0.03
C GLY A 98 10.66 -7.58 1.39
N LEU A 99 11.06 -6.50 2.07
CA LEU A 99 11.68 -6.57 3.39
C LEU A 99 10.64 -6.52 4.50
N PRO A 100 11.00 -6.95 5.73
CA PRO A 100 10.07 -6.94 6.87
C PRO A 100 9.87 -5.53 7.43
N TRP A 101 9.12 -4.74 6.72
CA TRP A 101 8.88 -3.32 7.00
C TRP A 101 8.20 -3.09 8.36
N GLU A 102 7.41 -4.06 8.84
CA GLU A 102 6.70 -3.93 10.11
C GLU A 102 7.65 -3.85 11.31
N ARG A 103 8.91 -4.24 11.12
CA ARG A 103 9.93 -4.14 12.16
C ARG A 103 10.57 -2.77 12.24
N LEU A 104 10.27 -1.89 11.28
CA LEU A 104 10.81 -0.54 11.30
C LEU A 104 9.91 0.33 12.17
N PRO A 105 10.39 0.79 13.32
CA PRO A 105 9.60 1.68 14.15
C PRO A 105 9.48 3.05 13.50
N GLU A 106 8.41 3.76 13.82
CA GLU A 106 8.22 5.11 13.30
C GLU A 106 9.37 6.04 13.66
N LEU A 107 9.99 5.78 14.79
CA LEU A 107 11.10 6.61 15.28
C LEU A 107 12.45 6.23 14.69
N SER A 108 12.52 5.24 13.82
CA SER A 108 13.78 4.80 13.25
C SER A 108 14.49 5.91 12.48
N THR A 109 13.72 6.83 11.91
CA THR A 109 14.29 7.99 11.20
C THR A 109 15.02 8.94 12.14
N ILE A 110 14.60 8.98 13.39
CA ILE A 110 15.21 9.85 14.39
C ILE A 110 16.55 9.28 14.84
N THR A 111 16.63 7.97 14.94
CA THR A 111 17.84 7.32 15.44
C THR A 111 19.00 7.36 14.47
N ARG A 112 18.77 7.80 13.26
CA ARG A 112 19.82 7.90 12.25
C ARG A 112 20.49 9.26 12.22
N ALA A 113 20.20 10.04 13.18
CA ALA A 113 20.78 11.38 13.27
C ALA A 113 22.30 11.36 13.17
#